data_6603f524e2e1416278702dbc22ec42f0
#
_entry.id   6603f524e2e1416278702dbc22ec42f0
#
_cell.length_a   1.000
_cell.length_b   1.000
_cell.length_c   1.000
_cell.angle_alpha   90.00
_cell.angle_beta   90.00
_cell.angle_gamma   90.00
#
_symmetry.space_group_name_H-M   'P 1'
#
loop_
_entity.id
_entity.type
_entity.pdbx_description
1 polymer ?
#
loop_
_entity_poly.entity_id
_entity_poly.type
_entity_poly.pdbx_seq_one_letter_code
_entity_poly.pdbx_strand_id
1 'polypeptide(L)'
;MKIRFFQATGLRISLGISLAGALVPGVFAIAQNPPANNSSAGEERKLPGTWRGDSLCVEKGTACHDEIAVYRIAAIPGKPAYLLVTGGKVVDGKEIVMGTGEWRYDSTKHTLTVDLPRGVMTLKADGDKLEGTFTLPDKTILRRITLKKSE
;
A
#
# COMPACT_ATOMS: atom_id res chain seq x y z
N MET A 1 22.79 23.35 18.44
CA MET A 1 23.37 23.86 19.71
C MET A 1 22.26 24.20 20.68
N LYS A 2 22.33 23.70 21.91
CA LYS A 2 21.42 23.78 23.07
C LYS A 2 20.35 22.69 23.17
N ILE A 3 20.77 21.67 23.89
CA ILE A 3 19.98 20.64 24.58
C ILE A 3 19.31 21.30 25.79
N ARG A 4 18.03 21.06 26.02
CA ARG A 4 17.39 21.33 27.30
C ARG A 4 16.76 20.06 27.84
N PHE A 5 17.37 19.53 28.90
CA PHE A 5 16.81 18.55 29.84
C PHE A 5 15.72 19.24 30.64
N PHE A 6 14.58 18.57 30.84
CA PHE A 6 13.66 18.88 31.92
C PHE A 6 13.47 17.63 32.77
N GLN A 7 14.00 17.69 33.99
CA GLN A 7 13.64 16.82 35.11
C GLN A 7 12.36 17.36 35.73
N ALA A 8 11.48 16.48 36.14
CA ALA A 8 10.47 16.80 37.15
C ALA A 8 10.19 15.58 38.00
N THR A 9 10.63 15.69 39.20
CA THR A 9 10.41 14.97 40.43
C THR A 9 8.94 15.09 40.88
N GLY A 10 8.38 14.05 41.49
CA GLY A 10 7.09 14.20 42.19
C GLY A 10 6.51 12.89 42.72
N LEU A 11 7.18 12.30 43.69
CA LEU A 11 6.72 11.19 44.53
C LEU A 11 5.71 11.73 45.55
N ARG A 12 4.47 11.21 45.62
CA ARG A 12 3.64 11.24 46.85
C ARG A 12 2.90 9.94 47.01
N ILE A 13 3.32 9.21 48.04
CA ILE A 13 2.68 8.05 48.63
C ILE A 13 1.56 8.57 49.52
N SER A 14 0.37 8.02 49.43
CA SER A 14 -0.63 8.16 50.47
C SER A 14 -1.25 6.79 50.72
N LEU A 15 -0.97 6.28 51.90
CA LEU A 15 -1.57 5.09 52.50
C LEU A 15 -2.97 5.43 52.99
N GLY A 16 -3.95 4.66 52.61
CA GLY A 16 -5.31 4.70 53.20
C GLY A 16 -5.91 3.30 53.16
N ILE A 17 -5.86 2.64 54.32
CA ILE A 17 -6.52 1.36 54.58
C ILE A 17 -7.98 1.63 54.92
N SER A 18 -8.92 0.98 54.27
CA SER A 18 -10.26 0.73 54.79
C SER A 18 -10.81 -0.57 54.23
N LEU A 19 -10.98 -1.52 55.15
CA LEU A 19 -11.73 -2.76 54.94
C LEU A 19 -13.25 -2.45 54.92
N ALA A 20 -13.94 -2.93 53.92
CA ALA A 20 -15.30 -3.41 54.03
C ALA A 20 -15.63 -4.32 52.85
N GLY A 21 -15.98 -5.57 53.15
CA GLY A 21 -16.24 -6.60 52.15
C GLY A 21 -17.62 -6.42 51.49
N ALA A 22 -17.64 -6.76 50.21
CA ALA A 22 -18.84 -7.23 49.51
C ALA A 22 -18.37 -8.15 48.39
N LEU A 23 -18.65 -9.41 48.51
CA LEU A 23 -18.53 -10.41 47.45
C LEU A 23 -19.55 -10.08 46.35
N VAL A 24 -19.10 -9.54 45.25
CA VAL A 24 -19.90 -9.46 44.02
C VAL A 24 -19.31 -10.51 43.07
N PRO A 25 -20.08 -11.50 42.58
CA PRO A 25 -19.60 -12.41 41.55
C PRO A 25 -19.37 -11.61 40.30
N GLY A 26 -18.10 -11.35 40.00
CA GLY A 26 -17.66 -10.68 38.80
C GLY A 26 -17.99 -11.53 37.58
N VAL A 27 -18.98 -11.10 36.80
CA VAL A 27 -19.14 -11.55 35.43
C VAL A 27 -17.93 -11.07 34.66
N PHE A 28 -16.98 -11.94 34.37
CA PHE A 28 -15.88 -11.68 33.41
C PHE A 28 -16.52 -11.50 32.02
N ALA A 29 -16.78 -10.26 31.65
CA ALA A 29 -17.05 -9.93 30.28
C ALA A 29 -15.74 -10.17 29.49
N ILE A 30 -15.67 -11.32 28.82
CA ILE A 30 -14.64 -11.57 27.83
C ILE A 30 -14.89 -10.54 26.73
N ALA A 31 -14.04 -9.52 26.69
CA ALA A 31 -13.99 -8.60 25.57
C ALA A 31 -13.62 -9.42 24.33
N GLN A 32 -14.61 -9.79 23.54
CA GLN A 32 -14.40 -10.38 22.22
C GLN A 32 -13.82 -9.27 21.37
N ASN A 33 -12.50 -9.35 21.11
CA ASN A 33 -11.89 -8.55 20.06
C ASN A 33 -12.67 -8.82 18.77
N PRO A 34 -13.16 -7.80 18.06
CA PRO A 34 -13.81 -8.00 16.78
C PRO A 34 -12.81 -8.75 15.86
N PRO A 35 -13.26 -9.70 15.04
CA PRO A 35 -12.37 -10.43 14.16
C PRO A 35 -11.64 -9.44 13.28
N ALA A 36 -10.31 -9.44 13.35
CA ALA A 36 -9.47 -8.69 12.44
C ALA A 36 -9.89 -9.06 11.02
N ASN A 37 -10.25 -8.05 10.23
CA ASN A 37 -10.78 -8.20 8.89
C ASN A 37 -9.68 -8.84 8.01
N ASN A 38 -9.70 -10.16 7.83
CA ASN A 38 -8.70 -10.95 7.10
C ASN A 38 -8.69 -10.66 5.58
N SER A 39 -9.58 -9.79 5.08
CA SER A 39 -9.69 -9.44 3.65
C SER A 39 -8.43 -8.79 3.11
N SER A 40 -7.81 -7.87 3.85
CA SER A 40 -6.63 -7.12 3.40
C SER A 40 -5.37 -8.00 3.27
N ALA A 41 -5.16 -8.92 4.20
CA ALA A 41 -4.03 -9.87 4.15
C ALA A 41 -4.19 -10.92 3.02
N GLY A 42 -5.41 -11.17 2.58
CA GLY A 42 -5.72 -12.04 1.45
C GLY A 42 -5.35 -11.41 0.11
N GLU A 43 -5.65 -10.13 -0.08
CA GLU A 43 -5.37 -9.39 -1.30
C GLU A 43 -3.86 -9.10 -1.46
N GLU A 44 -3.15 -8.76 -0.38
CA GLU A 44 -1.70 -8.57 -0.42
C GLU A 44 -0.95 -9.81 -0.92
N ARG A 45 -1.38 -11.00 -0.49
CA ARG A 45 -0.80 -12.28 -0.94
C ARG A 45 -1.08 -12.59 -2.41
N LYS A 46 -2.10 -11.97 -3.02
CA LYS A 46 -2.44 -12.15 -4.43
C LYS A 46 -1.65 -11.23 -5.36
N LEU A 47 -1.05 -10.13 -4.84
CA LEU A 47 -0.33 -9.15 -5.65
C LEU A 47 0.97 -9.67 -6.29
N PRO A 48 1.83 -10.45 -5.61
CA PRO A 48 3.03 -10.99 -6.24
C PRO A 48 2.71 -11.83 -7.49
N GLY A 49 3.50 -11.61 -8.53
CA GLY A 49 3.33 -12.28 -9.83
C GLY A 49 3.48 -11.31 -11.00
N THR A 50 3.14 -11.79 -12.19
CA THR A 50 3.22 -11.01 -13.42
C THR A 50 1.83 -10.46 -13.79
N TRP A 51 1.81 -9.20 -14.17
CA TRP A 51 0.62 -8.46 -14.56
C TRP A 51 0.83 -7.86 -15.93
N ARG A 52 -0.10 -8.05 -16.84
CA ARG A 52 0.00 -7.59 -18.23
C ARG A 52 -1.30 -6.96 -18.69
N GLY A 53 -1.21 -5.89 -19.47
CA GLY A 53 -2.38 -5.25 -20.05
C GLY A 53 -2.06 -3.90 -20.68
N ASP A 54 -3.06 -3.05 -20.74
CA ASP A 54 -3.01 -1.81 -21.49
C ASP A 54 -2.55 -0.63 -20.63
N SER A 55 -1.74 0.24 -21.21
CA SER A 55 -1.40 1.56 -20.68
C SER A 55 -1.69 2.59 -21.77
N LEU A 56 -2.88 3.18 -21.69
CA LEU A 56 -3.44 4.05 -22.72
C LEU A 56 -3.18 5.51 -22.40
N CYS A 57 -2.77 6.28 -23.41
CA CYS A 57 -2.64 7.72 -23.32
C CYS A 57 -4.01 8.40 -23.28
N VAL A 58 -4.22 9.33 -22.35
CA VAL A 58 -5.47 10.09 -22.24
C VAL A 58 -5.54 11.17 -23.31
N GLU A 59 -4.41 11.86 -23.55
CA GLU A 59 -4.32 12.89 -24.60
C GLU A 59 -3.73 12.29 -25.87
N LYS A 60 -4.51 12.35 -26.95
CA LYS A 60 -4.07 11.95 -28.30
C LYS A 60 -3.33 13.12 -28.97
N GLY A 61 -2.33 12.79 -29.81
CA GLY A 61 -1.56 13.80 -30.54
C GLY A 61 -0.36 14.39 -29.79
N THR A 62 -0.04 13.87 -28.62
CA THR A 62 1.21 14.16 -27.89
C THR A 62 2.28 13.11 -28.23
N ALA A 63 3.49 13.27 -27.66
CA ALA A 63 4.53 12.24 -27.73
C ALA A 63 4.21 10.96 -26.91
N CYS A 64 3.03 10.89 -26.32
CA CYS A 64 2.53 9.73 -25.60
C CYS A 64 1.95 8.72 -26.60
N HIS A 65 2.30 7.44 -26.45
CA HIS A 65 1.78 6.34 -27.28
C HIS A 65 1.17 5.28 -26.36
N ASP A 66 0.10 4.64 -26.83
CA ASP A 66 -0.48 3.49 -26.16
C ASP A 66 0.53 2.34 -26.14
N GLU A 67 0.59 1.63 -25.00
CA GLU A 67 1.57 0.58 -24.76
C GLU A 67 0.91 -0.63 -24.14
N ILE A 68 1.44 -1.81 -24.37
CA ILE A 68 1.20 -2.99 -23.55
C ILE A 68 2.19 -2.93 -22.39
N ALA A 69 1.69 -2.76 -21.17
CA ALA A 69 2.50 -2.75 -19.96
C ALA A 69 2.65 -4.16 -19.37
N VAL A 70 3.82 -4.43 -18.80
CA VAL A 70 4.10 -5.66 -18.04
C VAL A 70 4.72 -5.28 -16.71
N TYR A 71 4.07 -5.67 -15.62
CA TYR A 71 4.60 -5.43 -14.27
C TYR A 71 4.83 -6.75 -13.55
N ARG A 72 6.04 -6.93 -13.02
CA ARG A 72 6.38 -8.04 -12.14
C ARG A 72 6.45 -7.53 -10.73
N ILE A 73 5.60 -8.06 -9.88
CA ILE A 73 5.45 -7.64 -8.49
C ILE A 73 5.99 -8.73 -7.59
N ALA A 74 6.83 -8.38 -6.64
CA ALA A 74 7.38 -9.27 -5.64
C ALA A 74 7.25 -8.67 -4.24
N ALA A 75 7.08 -9.52 -3.23
CA ALA A 75 7.14 -9.13 -1.84
C ALA A 75 8.58 -8.77 -1.44
N ILE A 76 8.74 -7.80 -0.55
CA ILE A 76 10.03 -7.42 0.02
C ILE A 76 10.08 -7.96 1.46
N PRO A 77 10.99 -8.90 1.79
CA PRO A 77 11.12 -9.40 3.16
C PRO A 77 11.32 -8.28 4.17
N GLY A 78 10.53 -8.29 5.23
CA GLY A 78 10.59 -7.28 6.30
C GLY A 78 9.96 -5.93 5.98
N LYS A 79 9.37 -5.74 4.79
CA LYS A 79 8.70 -4.49 4.38
C LYS A 79 7.27 -4.73 3.89
N PRO A 80 6.32 -5.11 4.76
CA PRO A 80 4.96 -5.48 4.32
C PRO A 80 4.18 -4.33 3.65
N ALA A 81 4.53 -3.07 3.94
CA ALA A 81 3.91 -1.90 3.30
C ALA A 81 4.53 -1.54 1.93
N TYR A 82 5.47 -2.35 1.41
CA TYR A 82 6.15 -2.09 0.15
C TYR A 82 6.27 -3.37 -0.67
N LEU A 83 6.16 -3.21 -1.99
CA LEU A 83 6.36 -4.27 -2.97
C LEU A 83 7.44 -3.82 -3.97
N LEU A 84 8.27 -4.76 -4.40
CA LEU A 84 9.22 -4.53 -5.48
C LEU A 84 8.48 -4.70 -6.80
N VAL A 85 8.47 -3.66 -7.63
CA VAL A 85 7.83 -3.71 -8.94
C VAL A 85 8.86 -3.46 -10.04
N THR A 86 8.98 -4.40 -10.96
CA THR A 86 9.71 -4.21 -12.21
C THR A 86 8.70 -3.90 -13.30
N GLY A 87 8.73 -2.66 -13.79
CA GLY A 87 7.88 -2.19 -14.88
C GLY A 87 8.55 -2.39 -16.23
N GLY A 88 7.79 -2.85 -17.20
CA GLY A 88 8.19 -3.02 -18.58
C GLY A 88 7.06 -2.67 -19.54
N LYS A 89 7.42 -2.63 -20.82
CA LYS A 89 6.49 -2.46 -21.94
C LYS A 89 6.84 -3.40 -23.08
N VAL A 90 5.90 -3.66 -23.96
CA VAL A 90 6.13 -4.47 -25.16
C VAL A 90 6.33 -3.54 -26.36
N VAL A 91 7.43 -3.72 -27.06
CA VAL A 91 7.76 -3.03 -28.32
C VAL A 91 8.15 -4.10 -29.35
N ASP A 92 7.49 -4.10 -30.48
CA ASP A 92 7.71 -5.07 -31.57
C ASP A 92 7.69 -6.53 -31.08
N GLY A 93 6.72 -6.83 -30.20
CA GLY A 93 6.55 -8.16 -29.61
C GLY A 93 7.57 -8.54 -28.54
N LYS A 94 8.53 -7.69 -28.22
CA LYS A 94 9.57 -7.90 -27.20
C LYS A 94 9.29 -7.05 -25.97
N GLU A 95 9.48 -7.65 -24.80
CA GLU A 95 9.41 -6.89 -23.55
C GLU A 95 10.70 -6.10 -23.32
N ILE A 96 10.54 -4.83 -23.00
CA ILE A 96 11.61 -3.92 -22.60
C ILE A 96 11.35 -3.48 -21.16
N VAL A 97 12.30 -3.79 -20.27
CA VAL A 97 12.26 -3.33 -18.87
C VAL A 97 12.53 -1.83 -18.84
N MET A 98 11.64 -1.07 -18.20
CA MET A 98 11.76 0.38 -18.03
C MET A 98 12.40 0.75 -16.69
N GLY A 99 12.24 -0.08 -15.66
CA GLY A 99 12.84 0.14 -14.35
C GLY A 99 12.27 -0.77 -13.27
N THR A 100 12.96 -0.76 -12.13
CA THR A 100 12.55 -1.50 -10.93
C THR A 100 12.59 -0.55 -9.74
N GLY A 101 11.60 -0.63 -8.85
CA GLY A 101 11.52 0.21 -7.68
C GLY A 101 10.59 -0.34 -6.61
N GLU A 102 10.71 0.22 -5.41
CA GLU A 102 9.79 -0.08 -4.31
C GLU A 102 8.53 0.79 -4.44
N TRP A 103 7.37 0.13 -4.46
CA TRP A 103 6.08 0.79 -4.48
C TRP A 103 5.40 0.62 -3.14
N ARG A 104 4.80 1.68 -2.63
CA ARG A 104 4.01 1.64 -1.39
C ARG A 104 2.69 0.93 -1.64
N TYR A 105 2.35 -0.02 -0.77
CA TYR A 105 1.06 -0.68 -0.75
C TYR A 105 0.24 -0.25 0.47
N ASP A 106 -0.95 0.27 0.22
CA ASP A 106 -1.97 0.56 1.23
C ASP A 106 -2.98 -0.59 1.24
N SER A 107 -2.89 -1.46 2.24
CA SER A 107 -3.75 -2.63 2.36
C SER A 107 -5.21 -2.31 2.68
N THR A 108 -5.50 -1.13 3.23
CA THR A 108 -6.87 -0.69 3.51
C THR A 108 -7.60 -0.26 2.24
N LYS A 109 -6.89 0.40 1.34
CA LYS A 109 -7.41 0.91 0.06
C LYS A 109 -7.16 -0.04 -1.09
N HIS A 110 -6.36 -1.09 -0.88
CA HIS A 110 -5.85 -1.99 -1.90
C HIS A 110 -5.13 -1.25 -3.04
N THR A 111 -4.31 -0.24 -2.70
CA THR A 111 -3.64 0.60 -3.69
C THR A 111 -2.13 0.48 -3.63
N LEU A 112 -1.52 0.39 -4.82
CA LEU A 112 -0.09 0.51 -5.07
C LEU A 112 0.20 1.92 -5.57
N THR A 113 1.20 2.58 -4.99
CA THR A 113 1.57 3.96 -5.35
C THR A 113 3.08 4.10 -5.44
N VAL A 114 3.54 4.80 -6.48
CA VAL A 114 4.95 5.20 -6.63
C VAL A 114 5.05 6.62 -7.16
N ASP A 115 5.98 7.38 -6.58
CA ASP A 115 6.39 8.68 -7.09
C ASP A 115 7.48 8.47 -8.15
N LEU A 116 7.23 8.97 -9.35
CA LEU A 116 8.15 8.92 -10.49
C LEU A 116 8.60 10.36 -10.81
N PRO A 117 9.71 10.57 -11.52
CA PRO A 117 10.23 11.92 -11.81
C PRO A 117 9.21 12.86 -12.49
N ARG A 118 8.24 12.31 -13.21
CA ARG A 118 7.25 13.07 -13.98
C ARG A 118 5.85 13.05 -13.38
N GLY A 119 5.62 12.37 -12.25
CA GLY A 119 4.29 12.28 -11.65
C GLY A 119 4.13 11.07 -10.74
N VAL A 120 2.89 10.76 -10.41
CA VAL A 120 2.54 9.67 -9.50
C VAL A 120 1.77 8.59 -10.25
N MET A 121 2.19 7.35 -10.10
CA MET A 121 1.40 6.21 -10.53
C MET A 121 0.67 5.61 -9.35
N THR A 122 -0.63 5.42 -9.51
CA THR A 122 -1.48 4.77 -8.51
C THR A 122 -2.31 3.69 -9.19
N LEU A 123 -2.21 2.46 -8.69
CA LEU A 123 -2.99 1.31 -9.16
C LEU A 123 -3.81 0.76 -8.00
N LYS A 124 -5.07 0.48 -8.24
CA LYS A 124 -5.96 -0.23 -7.32
C LYS A 124 -6.04 -1.70 -7.70
N ALA A 125 -5.87 -2.56 -6.70
CA ALA A 125 -6.02 -4.00 -6.86
C ALA A 125 -7.48 -4.42 -6.59
N ASP A 126 -8.00 -5.29 -7.45
CA ASP A 126 -9.30 -5.93 -7.32
C ASP A 126 -9.21 -7.34 -7.90
N GLY A 127 -8.98 -8.31 -7.03
CA GLY A 127 -8.78 -9.71 -7.41
C GLY A 127 -7.59 -9.91 -8.34
N ASP A 128 -7.84 -10.27 -9.58
CA ASP A 128 -6.86 -10.50 -10.65
C ASP A 128 -6.66 -9.29 -11.58
N LYS A 129 -7.18 -8.13 -11.18
CA LYS A 129 -7.13 -6.88 -11.95
C LYS A 129 -6.39 -5.79 -11.19
N LEU A 130 -5.56 -5.02 -11.89
CA LEU A 130 -4.97 -3.77 -11.42
C LEU A 130 -5.41 -2.64 -12.37
N GLU A 131 -6.04 -1.62 -11.81
CA GLU A 131 -6.47 -0.44 -12.56
C GLU A 131 -5.98 0.84 -11.92
N GLY A 132 -5.63 1.82 -12.75
CA GLY A 132 -5.23 3.10 -12.21
C GLY A 132 -4.74 4.09 -13.25
N THR A 133 -3.96 5.06 -12.76
CA THR A 133 -3.53 6.20 -13.57
C THR A 133 -2.07 6.55 -13.30
N PHE A 134 -1.44 7.12 -14.32
CA PHE A 134 -0.26 7.94 -14.16
C PHE A 134 -0.69 9.41 -14.25
N THR A 135 -0.49 10.16 -13.16
CA THR A 135 -0.97 11.53 -12.99
C THR A 135 0.22 12.48 -12.85
N LEU A 136 0.24 13.54 -13.64
CA LEU A 136 1.26 14.59 -13.60
C LEU A 136 1.11 15.50 -12.36
N PRO A 137 2.12 16.34 -12.02
CA PRO A 137 2.07 17.22 -10.85
C PRO A 137 0.90 18.21 -10.87
N ASP A 138 0.46 18.65 -12.03
CA ASP A 138 -0.69 19.54 -12.24
C ASP A 138 -2.06 18.82 -12.13
N LYS A 139 -2.07 17.54 -11.76
CA LYS A 139 -3.24 16.66 -11.66
C LYS A 139 -3.80 16.16 -12.99
N THR A 140 -3.17 16.46 -14.10
CA THR A 140 -3.52 15.90 -15.40
C THR A 140 -3.26 14.39 -15.42
N ILE A 141 -4.23 13.60 -15.83
CA ILE A 141 -4.06 12.16 -16.04
C ILE A 141 -3.39 11.96 -17.40
N LEU A 142 -2.14 11.53 -17.40
CA LEU A 142 -1.42 11.25 -18.63
C LEU A 142 -1.77 9.88 -19.20
N ARG A 143 -1.92 8.85 -18.34
CA ARG A 143 -2.21 7.47 -18.75
C ARG A 143 -3.28 6.83 -17.87
N ARG A 144 -4.06 5.96 -18.47
CA ARG A 144 -4.92 4.98 -17.78
C ARG A 144 -4.31 3.59 -17.97
N ILE A 145 -4.21 2.86 -16.88
CA ILE A 145 -3.58 1.54 -16.85
C ILE A 145 -4.62 0.51 -16.44
N THR A 146 -4.70 -0.58 -17.18
CA THR A 146 -5.55 -1.73 -16.85
C THR A 146 -4.76 -3.00 -17.10
N LEU A 147 -4.43 -3.73 -16.03
CA LEU A 147 -3.66 -4.95 -16.09
C LEU A 147 -4.47 -6.12 -15.54
N LYS A 148 -4.22 -7.30 -16.08
CA LYS A 148 -4.68 -8.58 -15.54
C LYS A 148 -3.50 -9.40 -15.10
N LYS A 149 -3.71 -10.20 -14.06
CA LYS A 149 -2.70 -11.16 -13.64
C LYS A 149 -2.51 -12.17 -14.75
N SER A 150 -1.27 -12.35 -15.18
CA SER A 150 -0.84 -13.42 -16.08
C SER A 150 -0.09 -14.47 -15.25
N GLU A 151 -0.16 -15.70 -15.69
CA GLU A 151 0.55 -16.81 -15.04
C GLU A 151 2.05 -16.55 -14.90
#